data_6a19954c2ccadaaf9f2a6d61f74044b4
#
_entry.id   6a19954c2ccadaaf9f2a6d61f74044b4
#
_cell.length_a   1.000
_cell.length_b   1.000
_cell.length_c   1.000
_cell.angle_alpha   90.00
_cell.angle_beta   90.00
_cell.angle_gamma   90.00
#
_symmetry.space_group_name_H-M   'P 1'
#
loop_
_entity.id
_entity.type
_entity.pdbx_description
1 polymer ?
#
loop_
_entity_poly.entity_id
_entity_poly.type
_entity_poly.pdbx_seq_one_letter_code
_entity_poly.pdbx_strand_id
1 'polypeptide(L)'
;MSAGDGHLRLERKQKDMADKVREGKVRCSFCHKTEDQVRKLIAGPDGAYICDECIGICSEIMEEEFNMYDHEADYETGINLLKPEEIHSILDEYVIGQDDAKKALSVAVYNHYKRILASRNLDVELQKSNILMLGPTGSGKTLLAQTLARLLNVPFAIADATTLTEAGYVGEDVENILLKIIQAADYDIERAQYGIIYIDEIDKITRKSENTSITRDVYGEGVQQDRKSVV
;
A
#
# COMPACT_ATOMS: atom_id res chain seq x y z
N MET A 1 4.17 2.00 -40.08
CA MET A 1 3.30 2.93 -40.83
C MET A 1 2.09 3.19 -39.97
N SER A 2 1.86 4.38 -39.55
CA SER A 2 0.67 5.08 -39.03
C SER A 2 0.85 5.82 -37.71
N ALA A 3 1.81 6.76 -37.66
CA ALA A 3 1.86 7.77 -36.61
C ALA A 3 1.46 9.17 -37.09
N GLY A 4 1.10 9.33 -38.39
CA GLY A 4 0.78 10.63 -39.02
C GLY A 4 -0.68 11.04 -38.98
N ASP A 5 -1.61 10.11 -38.82
CA ASP A 5 -3.05 10.40 -38.95
C ASP A 5 -3.68 11.07 -37.73
N GLY A 6 -3.11 10.84 -36.54
CA GLY A 6 -3.63 11.42 -35.28
C GLY A 6 -3.37 12.93 -35.17
N HIS A 7 -2.21 13.38 -35.62
CA HIS A 7 -1.82 14.79 -35.50
C HIS A 7 -2.60 15.69 -36.48
N LEU A 8 -2.77 15.24 -37.72
CA LEU A 8 -3.59 15.94 -38.72
C LEU A 8 -5.08 16.01 -38.37
N ARG A 9 -5.57 15.03 -37.62
CA ARG A 9 -6.98 15.02 -37.15
C ARG A 9 -7.21 15.99 -35.99
N LEU A 10 -6.21 16.21 -35.14
CA LEU A 10 -6.24 17.20 -34.09
C LEU A 10 -6.14 18.63 -34.61
N GLU A 11 -5.28 18.88 -35.58
CA GLU A 11 -5.13 20.20 -36.21
C GLU A 11 -6.37 20.61 -37.02
N ARG A 12 -7.02 19.68 -37.72
CA ARG A 12 -8.30 19.95 -38.41
C ARG A 12 -9.42 20.27 -37.42
N LYS A 13 -9.49 19.53 -36.31
CA LYS A 13 -10.50 19.83 -35.26
C LYS A 13 -10.27 21.18 -34.57
N GLN A 14 -9.00 21.59 -34.41
CA GLN A 14 -8.68 22.92 -33.87
C GLN A 14 -9.03 24.05 -34.86
N LYS A 15 -8.88 23.82 -36.17
CA LYS A 15 -9.22 24.80 -37.20
C LYS A 15 -10.72 24.97 -37.41
N ASP A 16 -11.48 23.87 -37.38
CA ASP A 16 -12.96 23.90 -37.41
C ASP A 16 -13.58 24.54 -36.17
N MET A 17 -12.87 24.50 -35.01
CA MET A 17 -13.28 25.20 -33.79
C MET A 17 -13.02 26.71 -33.84
N ALA A 18 -11.94 27.14 -34.49
CA ALA A 18 -11.63 28.58 -34.66
C ALA A 18 -12.64 29.28 -35.57
N ASP A 19 -13.25 28.59 -36.53
CA ASP A 19 -14.27 29.16 -37.43
C ASP A 19 -15.67 29.21 -36.82
N LYS A 20 -16.05 28.33 -35.87
CA LYS A 20 -17.31 28.41 -35.11
C LYS A 20 -17.33 29.47 -34.01
N VAL A 21 -16.17 29.98 -33.59
CA VAL A 21 -16.05 31.06 -32.59
C VAL A 21 -16.54 32.42 -33.09
N ARG A 22 -16.87 32.57 -34.39
CA ARG A 22 -17.24 33.85 -34.95
C ARG A 22 -18.70 34.26 -34.82
N GLU A 23 -19.62 33.37 -34.35
CA GLU A 23 -21.07 33.69 -34.27
C GLU A 23 -21.75 33.59 -32.90
N GLY A 24 -21.02 33.33 -31.81
CA GLY A 24 -21.56 33.36 -30.46
C GLY A 24 -20.49 33.19 -29.40
N LYS A 25 -20.53 33.97 -28.32
CA LYS A 25 -19.60 33.78 -27.21
C LYS A 25 -19.71 32.35 -26.70
N VAL A 26 -18.60 31.57 -26.84
CA VAL A 26 -18.50 30.22 -26.34
C VAL A 26 -18.70 30.23 -24.83
N ARG A 27 -19.48 29.30 -24.30
CA ARG A 27 -19.81 29.20 -22.88
C ARG A 27 -19.57 27.80 -22.37
N CYS A 28 -19.17 27.71 -21.09
CA CYS A 28 -19.12 26.44 -20.40
C CYS A 28 -20.48 25.76 -20.36
N SER A 29 -20.59 24.52 -20.76
CA SER A 29 -21.84 23.76 -20.77
C SER A 29 -22.36 23.41 -19.37
N PHE A 30 -21.49 23.49 -18.35
CA PHE A 30 -21.83 23.21 -16.95
C PHE A 30 -22.28 24.44 -16.18
N CYS A 31 -21.49 25.51 -16.16
CA CYS A 31 -21.78 26.72 -15.37
C CYS A 31 -22.21 27.94 -16.20
N HIS A 32 -22.24 27.83 -17.54
CA HIS A 32 -22.61 28.86 -18.48
C HIS A 32 -21.76 30.14 -18.49
N LYS A 33 -20.60 30.15 -17.79
CA LYS A 33 -19.62 31.23 -17.84
C LYS A 33 -19.02 31.34 -19.24
N THR A 34 -18.81 32.57 -19.70
CA THR A 34 -18.14 32.85 -20.98
C THR A 34 -16.64 32.76 -20.89
N GLU A 35 -15.96 32.64 -22.02
CA GLU A 35 -14.50 32.58 -22.11
C GLU A 35 -13.79 33.73 -21.37
N ASP A 36 -14.39 34.92 -21.37
CA ASP A 36 -13.88 36.11 -20.66
C ASP A 36 -13.91 35.98 -19.12
N GLN A 37 -14.70 35.05 -18.59
CA GLN A 37 -14.97 34.88 -17.16
C GLN A 37 -14.21 33.70 -16.53
N VAL A 38 -13.48 32.92 -17.34
CA VAL A 38 -12.75 31.72 -16.93
C VAL A 38 -11.32 31.78 -17.46
N ARG A 39 -10.40 31.05 -16.84
CA ARG A 39 -9.00 31.01 -17.30
C ARG A 39 -8.85 30.22 -18.58
N LYS A 40 -9.61 29.14 -18.73
CA LYS A 40 -9.54 28.25 -19.88
C LYS A 40 -10.87 27.54 -20.13
N LEU A 41 -11.26 27.41 -21.40
CA LEU A 41 -12.32 26.55 -21.86
C LEU A 41 -11.75 25.40 -22.67
N ILE A 42 -12.14 24.18 -22.32
CA ILE A 42 -11.76 22.96 -23.05
C ILE A 42 -12.94 22.50 -23.86
N ALA A 43 -12.72 22.30 -25.13
CA ALA A 43 -13.77 21.83 -26.05
C ALA A 43 -13.86 20.30 -26.02
N GLY A 44 -15.07 19.79 -25.86
CA GLY A 44 -15.43 18.40 -25.98
C GLY A 44 -16.03 18.06 -27.37
N PRO A 45 -16.46 16.83 -27.60
CA PRO A 45 -17.22 16.44 -28.78
C PRO A 45 -18.60 17.16 -28.80
N ASP A 46 -19.18 17.26 -30.00
CA ASP A 46 -20.54 17.80 -30.24
C ASP A 46 -20.79 19.25 -29.77
N GLY A 47 -19.70 20.04 -29.65
CA GLY A 47 -19.82 21.47 -29.27
C GLY A 47 -20.00 21.70 -27.76
N ALA A 48 -19.75 20.71 -26.91
CA ALA A 48 -19.68 20.87 -25.48
C ALA A 48 -18.39 21.59 -25.06
N TYR A 49 -18.45 22.41 -24.02
CA TYR A 49 -17.29 23.09 -23.44
C TYR A 49 -17.31 22.95 -21.93
N ILE A 50 -16.14 22.77 -21.32
CA ILE A 50 -15.98 22.76 -19.87
C ILE A 50 -14.90 23.76 -19.46
N CYS A 51 -15.12 24.52 -18.40
CA CYS A 51 -14.13 25.46 -17.89
C CYS A 51 -13.25 24.81 -16.80
N ASP A 52 -12.11 25.44 -16.54
CA ASP A 52 -11.14 25.05 -15.51
C ASP A 52 -11.78 24.96 -14.10
N GLU A 53 -12.67 25.87 -13.75
CA GLU A 53 -13.38 25.82 -12.46
C GLU A 53 -14.28 24.59 -12.35
N CYS A 54 -15.05 24.27 -13.39
CA CYS A 54 -15.89 23.07 -13.40
C CYS A 54 -15.09 21.77 -13.39
N ILE A 55 -13.91 21.75 -14.01
CA ILE A 55 -12.99 20.61 -13.94
C ILE A 55 -12.52 20.42 -12.49
N GLY A 56 -12.14 21.50 -11.79
CA GLY A 56 -11.75 21.44 -10.40
C GLY A 56 -12.85 20.85 -9.52
N ILE A 57 -14.08 21.36 -9.64
CA ILE A 57 -15.24 20.84 -8.88
C ILE A 57 -15.52 19.36 -9.21
N CYS A 58 -15.47 18.98 -10.48
CA CYS A 58 -15.65 17.56 -10.86
C CYS A 58 -14.55 16.67 -10.30
N SER A 59 -13.29 17.15 -10.25
CA SER A 59 -12.18 16.43 -9.67
C SER A 59 -12.36 16.23 -8.16
N GLU A 60 -12.77 17.29 -7.45
CA GLU A 60 -13.06 17.21 -6.01
C GLU A 60 -14.19 16.22 -5.71
N ILE A 61 -15.29 16.25 -6.46
CA ILE A 61 -16.41 15.32 -6.29
C ILE A 61 -15.95 13.87 -6.56
N MET A 62 -15.19 13.67 -7.62
CA MET A 62 -14.64 12.34 -7.92
C MET A 62 -13.68 11.85 -6.83
N GLU A 63 -12.83 12.72 -6.30
CA GLU A 63 -11.93 12.37 -5.20
C GLU A 63 -12.72 12.02 -3.93
N GLU A 64 -13.79 12.76 -3.61
CA GLU A 64 -14.68 12.44 -2.49
C GLU A 64 -15.38 11.10 -2.70
N GLU A 65 -15.91 10.82 -3.90
CA GLU A 65 -16.55 9.53 -4.21
C GLU A 65 -15.53 8.37 -4.15
N PHE A 66 -14.33 8.52 -4.70
CA PHE A 66 -13.28 7.50 -4.59
C PHE A 66 -12.86 7.27 -3.14
N ASN A 67 -12.75 8.32 -2.32
CA ASN A 67 -12.48 8.17 -0.91
C ASN A 67 -13.63 7.46 -0.16
N MET A 68 -14.88 7.64 -0.56
CA MET A 68 -16.02 6.91 0.01
C MET A 68 -15.96 5.41 -0.32
N TYR A 69 -15.57 5.02 -1.53
CA TYR A 69 -15.37 3.61 -1.90
C TYR A 69 -14.18 2.97 -1.17
N ASP A 70 -13.08 3.72 -0.95
CA ASP A 70 -11.96 3.24 -0.12
C ASP A 70 -12.42 3.08 1.36
N HIS A 71 -13.31 3.95 1.87
CA HIS A 71 -13.86 3.82 3.22
C HIS A 71 -14.86 2.67 3.38
N GLU A 72 -15.61 2.26 2.35
CA GLU A 72 -16.49 1.08 2.44
C GLU A 72 -15.67 -0.21 2.62
N ALA A 73 -14.51 -0.33 1.97
CA ALA A 73 -13.58 -1.45 2.19
C ALA A 73 -12.97 -1.44 3.61
N ASP A 74 -12.73 -0.25 4.17
CA ASP A 74 -12.28 -0.09 5.56
C ASP A 74 -13.32 -0.55 6.58
N TYR A 75 -14.61 -0.37 6.31
CA TYR A 75 -15.69 -0.82 7.20
C TYR A 75 -15.83 -2.35 7.23
N GLU A 76 -15.63 -3.04 6.10
CA GLU A 76 -15.73 -4.50 6.04
C GLU A 76 -14.53 -5.19 6.71
N THR A 77 -13.32 -4.64 6.58
CA THR A 77 -12.08 -5.25 7.11
C THR A 77 -11.67 -4.69 8.46
N GLY A 78 -12.20 -3.53 8.87
CA GLY A 78 -11.82 -2.82 10.07
C GLY A 78 -10.38 -2.26 10.05
N ILE A 79 -9.73 -2.26 8.88
CA ILE A 79 -8.37 -1.74 8.70
C ILE A 79 -8.43 -0.24 8.48
N ASN A 80 -7.66 0.51 9.27
CA ASN A 80 -7.52 1.95 9.12
C ASN A 80 -6.36 2.30 8.18
N LEU A 81 -6.62 2.37 6.87
CA LEU A 81 -5.58 2.64 5.87
C LEU A 81 -5.38 4.15 5.69
N LEU A 82 -4.48 4.72 6.49
CA LEU A 82 -4.06 6.11 6.40
C LEU A 82 -3.11 6.35 5.22
N LYS A 83 -3.05 7.58 4.70
CA LYS A 83 -2.09 7.97 3.67
C LYS A 83 -0.63 7.92 4.21
N PRO A 84 0.38 7.72 3.35
CA PRO A 84 1.78 7.62 3.82
C PRO A 84 2.26 8.82 4.63
N GLU A 85 1.81 10.02 4.32
CA GLU A 85 2.15 11.26 5.05
C GLU A 85 1.56 11.24 6.46
N GLU A 86 0.33 10.76 6.62
CA GLU A 86 -0.34 10.65 7.91
C GLU A 86 0.32 9.57 8.76
N ILE A 87 0.63 8.40 8.17
CA ILE A 87 1.38 7.32 8.85
C ILE A 87 2.72 7.86 9.34
N HIS A 88 3.46 8.57 8.49
CA HIS A 88 4.74 9.17 8.84
C HIS A 88 4.61 10.17 9.99
N SER A 89 3.63 11.08 9.92
CA SER A 89 3.38 12.09 10.95
C SER A 89 3.11 11.46 12.32
N ILE A 90 2.28 10.40 12.36
CA ILE A 90 1.99 9.70 13.60
C ILE A 90 3.23 8.92 14.09
N LEU A 91 4.00 8.30 13.21
CA LEU A 91 5.25 7.65 13.61
C LEU A 91 6.25 8.64 14.23
N ASP A 92 6.25 9.91 13.82
CA ASP A 92 7.09 10.98 14.38
C ASP A 92 6.73 11.28 15.84
N GLU A 93 5.49 11.10 16.23
CA GLU A 93 5.06 11.29 17.63
C GLU A 93 5.60 10.19 18.57
N TYR A 94 5.79 8.97 18.07
CA TYR A 94 6.20 7.82 18.88
C TYR A 94 7.69 7.50 18.79
N VAL A 95 8.34 7.80 17.67
CA VAL A 95 9.73 7.42 17.42
C VAL A 95 10.54 8.64 17.03
N ILE A 96 11.54 8.99 17.84
CA ILE A 96 12.42 10.13 17.58
C ILE A 96 13.49 9.73 16.55
N GLY A 97 13.66 10.57 15.52
CA GLY A 97 14.60 10.32 14.44
C GLY A 97 14.17 9.19 13.49
N GLN A 98 15.08 8.58 12.77
CA GLN A 98 14.83 7.51 11.81
C GLN A 98 13.94 7.91 10.63
N ASP A 99 14.02 9.15 10.15
CA ASP A 99 13.10 9.72 9.15
C ASP A 99 13.04 8.91 7.85
N ASP A 100 14.20 8.46 7.34
CA ASP A 100 14.25 7.67 6.12
C ASP A 100 13.57 6.29 6.29
N ALA A 101 13.74 5.66 7.45
CA ALA A 101 13.09 4.40 7.77
C ALA A 101 11.57 4.57 7.90
N LYS A 102 11.11 5.63 8.56
CA LYS A 102 9.69 5.95 8.69
C LYS A 102 9.04 6.21 7.33
N LYS A 103 9.67 7.00 6.46
CA LYS A 103 9.19 7.24 5.09
C LYS A 103 9.06 5.95 4.31
N ALA A 104 10.12 5.13 4.31
CA ALA A 104 10.13 3.87 3.59
C ALA A 104 9.04 2.91 4.11
N LEU A 105 8.89 2.79 5.44
CA LEU A 105 7.86 1.97 6.06
C LEU A 105 6.46 2.47 5.76
N SER A 106 6.21 3.77 5.86
CA SER A 106 4.89 4.37 5.58
C SER A 106 4.42 4.06 4.16
N VAL A 107 5.31 4.22 3.18
CA VAL A 107 5.00 3.91 1.77
C VAL A 107 4.84 2.41 1.55
N ALA A 108 5.73 1.59 2.10
CA ALA A 108 5.70 0.13 1.91
C ALA A 108 4.43 -0.49 2.50
N VAL A 109 4.06 -0.07 3.72
CA VAL A 109 2.88 -0.55 4.43
C VAL A 109 1.60 -0.09 3.71
N TYR A 110 1.51 1.17 3.34
CA TYR A 110 0.38 1.68 2.55
C TYR A 110 0.19 0.89 1.25
N ASN A 111 1.25 0.71 0.48
CA ASN A 111 1.18 -0.05 -0.77
C ASN A 111 0.79 -1.52 -0.55
N HIS A 112 1.23 -2.12 0.56
CA HIS A 112 0.88 -3.49 0.92
C HIS A 112 -0.62 -3.63 1.19
N TYR A 113 -1.18 -2.81 2.08
CA TYR A 113 -2.61 -2.89 2.42
C TYR A 113 -3.51 -2.41 1.29
N LYS A 114 -3.14 -1.36 0.58
CA LYS A 114 -3.88 -0.92 -0.62
C LYS A 114 -3.97 -2.04 -1.66
N ARG A 115 -2.89 -2.81 -1.86
CA ARG A 115 -2.90 -3.96 -2.75
C ARG A 115 -3.84 -5.06 -2.26
N ILE A 116 -3.82 -5.40 -0.97
CA ILE A 116 -4.68 -6.44 -0.39
C ILE A 116 -6.15 -6.05 -0.52
N LEU A 117 -6.49 -4.81 -0.21
CA LEU A 117 -7.85 -4.29 -0.29
C LEU A 117 -8.34 -4.17 -1.74
N ALA A 118 -7.45 -3.82 -2.68
CA ALA A 118 -7.78 -3.66 -4.10
C ALA A 118 -7.81 -4.98 -4.89
N SER A 119 -7.29 -6.10 -4.36
CA SER A 119 -7.00 -7.30 -5.15
C SER A 119 -8.21 -8.10 -5.64
N ARG A 120 -9.44 -7.66 -5.38
CA ARG A 120 -10.65 -8.32 -5.87
C ARG A 120 -10.94 -8.10 -7.38
N ASN A 121 -10.27 -7.14 -8.06
CA ASN A 121 -10.59 -6.77 -9.45
C ASN A 121 -9.37 -6.46 -10.34
N LEU A 122 -8.17 -6.94 -10.03
CA LEU A 122 -6.99 -6.67 -10.85
C LEU A 122 -6.61 -7.90 -11.68
N ASP A 123 -6.48 -7.71 -13.01
CA ASP A 123 -5.95 -8.72 -13.96
C ASP A 123 -4.44 -8.97 -13.80
N VAL A 124 -3.81 -8.37 -12.78
CA VAL A 124 -2.37 -8.44 -12.53
C VAL A 124 -2.11 -9.10 -11.17
N GLU A 125 -1.31 -10.16 -11.17
CA GLU A 125 -0.84 -10.81 -9.94
C GLU A 125 0.23 -9.92 -9.28
N LEU A 126 -0.13 -9.33 -8.14
CA LEU A 126 0.77 -8.50 -7.34
C LEU A 126 1.50 -9.37 -6.31
N GLN A 127 2.83 -9.41 -6.39
CA GLN A 127 3.65 -10.19 -5.46
C GLN A 127 3.62 -9.59 -4.05
N LYS A 128 3.54 -10.47 -3.03
CA LYS A 128 3.71 -10.09 -1.63
C LYS A 128 5.16 -9.70 -1.36
N SER A 129 5.39 -8.70 -0.53
CA SER A 129 6.73 -8.26 -0.13
C SER A 129 6.86 -8.24 1.39
N ASN A 130 7.96 -8.81 1.88
CA ASN A 130 8.35 -8.71 3.28
C ASN A 130 9.30 -7.53 3.46
N ILE A 131 9.28 -6.89 4.64
CA ILE A 131 10.15 -5.77 4.97
C ILE A 131 11.27 -6.27 5.88
N LEU A 132 12.53 -6.08 5.46
CA LEU A 132 13.69 -6.37 6.27
C LEU A 132 14.17 -5.09 6.97
N MET A 133 14.21 -5.11 8.30
CA MET A 133 14.69 -3.99 9.13
C MET A 133 16.06 -4.30 9.68
N LEU A 134 17.08 -3.51 9.29
CA LEU A 134 18.45 -3.63 9.74
C LEU A 134 18.81 -2.46 10.66
N GLY A 135 19.53 -2.76 11.73
CA GLY A 135 20.01 -1.73 12.67
C GLY A 135 20.40 -2.32 14.01
N PRO A 136 21.15 -1.56 14.84
CA PRO A 136 21.59 -2.01 16.16
C PRO A 136 20.41 -2.25 17.10
N THR A 137 20.68 -2.98 18.18
CA THR A 137 19.72 -3.16 19.28
C THR A 137 19.36 -1.79 19.87
N GLY A 138 18.09 -1.59 20.18
CA GLY A 138 17.60 -0.31 20.72
C GLY A 138 17.32 0.78 19.67
N SER A 139 17.50 0.51 18.37
CA SER A 139 17.18 1.48 17.29
C SER A 139 15.67 1.69 17.03
N GLY A 140 14.80 1.01 17.78
CA GLY A 140 13.34 1.20 17.66
C GLY A 140 12.65 0.30 16.63
N LYS A 141 13.30 -0.71 16.07
CA LYS A 141 12.72 -1.59 15.04
C LYS A 141 11.39 -2.21 15.46
N THR A 142 11.35 -2.84 16.61
CA THR A 142 10.13 -3.47 17.16
C THR A 142 9.05 -2.43 17.47
N LEU A 143 9.45 -1.27 18.00
CA LEU A 143 8.52 -0.19 18.31
C LEU A 143 7.86 0.36 17.03
N LEU A 144 8.61 0.55 15.95
CA LEU A 144 8.08 0.97 14.66
C LEU A 144 7.04 -0.02 14.13
N ALA A 145 7.34 -1.31 14.13
CA ALA A 145 6.42 -2.34 13.66
C ALA A 145 5.14 -2.42 14.52
N GLN A 146 5.29 -2.35 15.84
CA GLN A 146 4.16 -2.36 16.77
C GLN A 146 3.27 -1.12 16.64
N THR A 147 3.88 0.05 16.44
CA THR A 147 3.13 1.30 16.23
C THR A 147 2.36 1.26 14.93
N LEU A 148 2.95 0.75 13.85
CA LEU A 148 2.26 0.56 12.57
C LEU A 148 1.05 -0.36 12.69
N ALA A 149 1.19 -1.51 13.35
CA ALA A 149 0.08 -2.44 13.53
C ALA A 149 -1.08 -1.80 14.32
N ARG A 150 -0.75 -1.02 15.34
CA ARG A 150 -1.74 -0.28 16.15
C ARG A 150 -2.45 0.79 15.32
N LEU A 151 -1.70 1.53 14.50
CA LEU A 151 -2.20 2.57 13.60
C LEU A 151 -3.22 2.02 12.60
N LEU A 152 -2.88 0.88 12.00
CA LEU A 152 -3.70 0.20 11.01
C LEU A 152 -4.86 -0.59 11.63
N ASN A 153 -4.89 -0.70 12.96
CA ASN A 153 -5.86 -1.52 13.68
C ASN A 153 -5.83 -3.00 13.28
N VAL A 154 -4.63 -3.56 13.06
CA VAL A 154 -4.45 -4.96 12.68
C VAL A 154 -3.80 -5.76 13.80
N PRO A 155 -4.04 -7.10 13.88
CA PRO A 155 -3.36 -7.97 14.84
C PRO A 155 -1.84 -7.89 14.70
N PHE A 156 -1.13 -7.99 15.83
CA PHE A 156 0.32 -7.94 15.88
C PHE A 156 0.88 -9.09 16.71
N ALA A 157 1.80 -9.85 16.12
CA ALA A 157 2.50 -10.92 16.81
C ALA A 157 4.03 -10.74 16.70
N ILE A 158 4.72 -11.09 17.78
CA ILE A 158 6.19 -11.12 17.84
C ILE A 158 6.63 -12.56 17.95
N ALA A 159 7.59 -12.96 17.10
CA ALA A 159 8.28 -14.22 17.17
C ALA A 159 9.79 -13.97 17.31
N ASP A 160 10.43 -14.69 18.19
CA ASP A 160 11.88 -14.68 18.32
C ASP A 160 12.44 -15.85 17.51
N ALA A 161 13.25 -15.53 16.51
CA ALA A 161 13.82 -16.53 15.62
C ALA A 161 14.77 -17.51 16.34
N THR A 162 15.32 -17.13 17.49
CA THR A 162 16.23 -18.00 18.26
C THR A 162 15.51 -19.12 19.01
N THR A 163 14.22 -18.98 19.28
CA THR A 163 13.39 -19.99 19.95
C THR A 163 12.78 -21.01 18.98
N LEU A 164 12.82 -20.71 17.69
CA LEU A 164 12.20 -21.54 16.66
C LEU A 164 13.05 -22.78 16.38
N THR A 165 12.39 -23.92 16.25
CA THR A 165 13.00 -25.20 15.87
C THR A 165 12.23 -25.82 14.71
N GLU A 166 12.85 -26.79 14.05
CA GLU A 166 12.16 -27.65 13.08
C GLU A 166 11.05 -28.45 13.78
N ALA A 167 9.92 -28.63 13.09
CA ALA A 167 8.78 -29.35 13.61
C ALA A 167 9.15 -30.75 14.18
N GLY A 168 8.68 -31.01 15.41
CA GLY A 168 8.94 -32.26 16.11
C GLY A 168 10.19 -32.29 17.00
N TYR A 169 10.89 -31.17 17.13
CA TYR A 169 12.01 -31.03 18.07
C TYR A 169 11.63 -30.17 19.29
N VAL A 170 12.51 -30.16 20.31
CA VAL A 170 12.28 -29.37 21.53
C VAL A 170 12.51 -27.89 21.24
N GLY A 171 11.43 -27.12 21.21
CA GLY A 171 11.44 -25.68 20.95
C GLY A 171 10.04 -25.22 20.47
N GLU A 172 9.95 -23.99 20.01
CA GLU A 172 8.73 -23.49 19.35
C GLU A 172 8.75 -23.88 17.87
N ASP A 173 7.73 -24.58 17.40
CA ASP A 173 7.59 -24.89 15.99
C ASP A 173 7.30 -23.62 15.19
N VAL A 174 7.78 -23.55 13.94
CA VAL A 174 7.54 -22.41 13.04
C VAL A 174 6.03 -22.15 12.87
N GLU A 175 5.20 -23.19 12.92
CA GLU A 175 3.74 -23.10 12.86
C GLU A 175 3.14 -22.32 14.05
N ASN A 176 3.83 -22.27 15.20
CA ASN A 176 3.39 -21.48 16.35
C ASN A 176 3.36 -19.98 16.07
N ILE A 177 4.11 -19.51 15.06
CA ILE A 177 4.03 -18.11 14.61
C ILE A 177 2.61 -17.79 14.13
N LEU A 178 1.99 -18.69 13.36
CA LEU A 178 0.62 -18.53 12.90
C LEU A 178 -0.37 -18.58 14.06
N LEU A 179 -0.14 -19.46 15.02
CA LEU A 179 -0.97 -19.50 16.23
C LEU A 179 -0.91 -18.18 17.02
N LYS A 180 0.28 -17.56 17.14
CA LYS A 180 0.45 -16.27 17.83
C LYS A 180 -0.35 -15.16 17.16
N ILE A 181 -0.39 -15.08 15.83
CA ILE A 181 -1.18 -14.05 15.13
C ILE A 181 -2.67 -14.31 15.23
N ILE A 182 -3.10 -15.58 15.19
CA ILE A 182 -4.50 -15.96 15.40
C ILE A 182 -4.96 -15.60 16.83
N GLN A 183 -4.12 -15.85 17.85
CA GLN A 183 -4.39 -15.43 19.23
C GLN A 183 -4.47 -13.90 19.36
N ALA A 184 -3.58 -13.17 18.68
CA ALA A 184 -3.60 -11.70 18.68
C ALA A 184 -4.85 -11.13 17.97
N ALA A 185 -5.49 -11.93 17.12
CA ALA A 185 -6.75 -11.62 16.47
C ALA A 185 -7.99 -12.11 17.23
N ASP A 186 -7.84 -12.55 18.50
CA ASP A 186 -8.93 -13.14 19.30
C ASP A 186 -9.58 -14.37 18.63
N TYR A 187 -8.78 -15.16 17.93
CA TYR A 187 -9.18 -16.35 17.14
C TYR A 187 -10.08 -16.04 15.93
N ASP A 188 -10.17 -14.78 15.52
CA ASP A 188 -10.78 -14.39 14.27
C ASP A 188 -9.79 -14.60 13.12
N ILE A 189 -10.03 -15.63 12.31
CA ILE A 189 -9.14 -16.04 11.21
C ILE A 189 -9.16 -15.00 10.10
N GLU A 190 -10.30 -14.40 9.79
CA GLU A 190 -10.42 -13.37 8.76
C GLU A 190 -9.60 -12.14 9.12
N ARG A 191 -9.70 -11.70 10.37
CA ARG A 191 -8.90 -10.61 10.91
C ARG A 191 -7.41 -10.96 11.00
N ALA A 192 -7.06 -12.20 11.36
CA ALA A 192 -5.68 -12.67 11.45
C ALA A 192 -4.93 -12.59 10.10
N GLN A 193 -5.63 -12.77 8.98
CA GLN A 193 -5.05 -12.70 7.62
C GLN A 193 -4.43 -11.33 7.29
N TYR A 194 -4.88 -10.28 7.95
CA TYR A 194 -4.37 -8.92 7.78
C TYR A 194 -3.30 -8.55 8.82
N GLY A 195 -2.94 -9.47 9.70
CA GLY A 195 -2.04 -9.21 10.80
C GLY A 195 -0.59 -8.98 10.36
N ILE A 196 0.18 -8.30 11.23
CA ILE A 196 1.62 -8.10 11.06
C ILE A 196 2.35 -9.04 12.00
N ILE A 197 3.26 -9.82 11.46
CA ILE A 197 4.17 -10.67 12.21
C ILE A 197 5.56 -10.05 12.18
N TYR A 198 6.11 -9.73 13.35
CA TYR A 198 7.47 -9.26 13.50
C TYR A 198 8.36 -10.39 13.98
N ILE A 199 9.33 -10.78 13.16
CA ILE A 199 10.31 -11.82 13.50
C ILE A 199 11.59 -11.12 13.93
N ASP A 200 11.93 -11.22 15.21
CA ASP A 200 13.16 -10.66 15.76
C ASP A 200 14.32 -11.66 15.64
N GLU A 201 15.53 -11.14 15.71
CA GLU A 201 16.80 -11.91 15.71
C GLU A 201 16.95 -12.89 14.53
N ILE A 202 16.38 -12.56 13.36
CA ILE A 202 16.41 -13.43 12.17
C ILE A 202 17.84 -13.77 11.71
N ASP A 203 18.81 -12.93 12.03
CA ASP A 203 20.25 -13.15 11.76
C ASP A 203 20.86 -14.30 12.58
N LYS A 204 20.21 -14.69 13.68
CA LYS A 204 20.68 -15.80 14.54
C LYS A 204 20.37 -17.18 13.96
N ILE A 205 19.48 -17.27 12.97
CA ILE A 205 19.18 -18.53 12.26
C ILE A 205 20.25 -18.87 11.22
N THR A 206 21.37 -18.18 11.18
CA THR A 206 22.44 -18.50 10.24
C THR A 206 23.19 -19.76 10.66
N ARG A 207 23.55 -20.59 9.66
CA ARG A 207 24.32 -21.81 9.84
C ARG A 207 25.57 -21.56 10.71
N LYS A 208 25.70 -22.25 11.82
CA LYS A 208 26.98 -22.40 12.52
C LYS A 208 27.86 -23.34 11.71
N SER A 209 28.59 -22.81 10.75
CA SER A 209 29.28 -23.55 9.68
C SER A 209 30.63 -24.15 10.07
N GLU A 210 30.89 -24.54 11.32
CA GLU A 210 32.21 -25.10 11.68
C GLU A 210 32.20 -26.45 12.42
N ASN A 211 31.06 -27.10 12.58
CA ASN A 211 31.08 -28.47 13.09
C ASN A 211 30.68 -29.44 11.98
N THR A 212 31.66 -30.19 11.48
CA THR A 212 31.56 -31.36 10.60
C THR A 212 30.83 -32.55 11.27
N SER A 213 29.96 -32.34 12.24
CA SER A 213 29.12 -33.38 12.78
C SER A 213 27.92 -33.61 11.86
N ILE A 214 27.67 -34.88 11.54
CA ILE A 214 26.66 -35.42 10.66
C ILE A 214 25.21 -35.17 11.20
N THR A 215 25.05 -34.33 12.21
CA THR A 215 23.75 -33.97 12.79
C THR A 215 23.13 -32.80 12.02
N ARG A 216 21.92 -33.05 11.51
CA ARG A 216 21.08 -32.05 10.87
C ARG A 216 20.93 -30.80 11.75
N ASP A 217 21.12 -29.62 11.18
CA ASP A 217 21.00 -28.37 11.92
C ASP A 217 19.49 -28.03 12.07
N VAL A 218 18.92 -28.47 13.18
CA VAL A 218 17.52 -28.34 13.54
C VAL A 218 17.13 -26.89 13.85
N TYR A 219 18.11 -26.08 14.29
CA TYR A 219 17.90 -24.69 14.70
C TYR A 219 18.12 -23.68 13.58
N GLY A 220 18.91 -24.01 12.58
CA GLY A 220 19.25 -23.11 11.48
C GLY A 220 18.55 -23.49 10.18
N GLU A 221 19.06 -24.48 9.49
CA GLU A 221 18.58 -24.86 8.15
C GLU A 221 17.16 -25.45 8.20
N GLY A 222 16.84 -26.25 9.24
CA GLY A 222 15.52 -26.83 9.42
C GLY A 222 14.44 -25.76 9.58
N VAL A 223 14.67 -24.79 10.46
CA VAL A 223 13.73 -23.66 10.68
C VAL A 223 13.53 -22.83 9.40
N GLN A 224 14.60 -22.58 8.63
CA GLN A 224 14.48 -21.84 7.37
C GLN A 224 13.67 -22.61 6.32
N GLN A 225 13.78 -23.93 6.30
CA GLN A 225 13.06 -24.79 5.37
C GLN A 225 11.58 -24.89 5.72
N ASP A 226 11.25 -25.07 7.00
CA ASP A 226 9.87 -25.11 7.48
C ASP A 226 9.16 -23.75 7.25
N ARG A 227 9.86 -22.63 7.48
CA ARG A 227 9.30 -21.30 7.21
C ARG A 227 8.92 -21.09 5.74
N LYS A 228 9.65 -21.69 4.80
CA LYS A 228 9.30 -21.61 3.37
C LYS A 228 8.03 -22.36 3.04
N SER A 229 7.64 -23.35 3.83
CA SER A 229 6.40 -24.13 3.62
C SER A 229 5.16 -23.48 4.24
N VAL A 230 5.36 -22.54 5.18
CA VAL A 230 4.27 -21.89 5.94
C VAL A 230 3.89 -20.51 5.36
N VAL A 231 4.75 -19.91 4.52
CA VAL A 231 4.54 -18.55 3.97
C VAL A 231 3.97 -18.60 2.53
#